data_4a60d520ca23c2706eb61777ce7067b5
#
_entry.id   4a60d520ca23c2706eb61777ce7067b5
#
_cell.length_a   1.000
_cell.length_b   1.000
_cell.length_c   1.000
_cell.angle_alpha   90.00
_cell.angle_beta   90.00
_cell.angle_gamma   90.00
#
_symmetry.space_group_name_H-M   'P 1'
#
loop_
_entity.id
_entity.type
_entity.pdbx_description
1 polymer ?
#
loop_
_entity_poly.entity_id
_entity_poly.type
_entity_poly.pdbx_seq_one_letter_code
_entity_poly.pdbx_strand_id
1 'polypeptide(L)'
;MGKKSLQLQQLNNKMWHFATLKQVATPPTGWIKAIRTTLGMSMQQLGNKLNISKQAILDIEKREKDGFITIKSLKEIARALDMQLVYGFVPNDGSLDALIEKRATELATKIVLRTNNTMKLEDQGITNERIKKAIKERADEIKNEMPKILWD
;
A
#
# COMPACT_ATOMS: atom_id res chain seq x y z
N MET A 1 6.89 18.78 -17.41
CA MET A 1 6.70 17.79 -16.34
C MET A 1 7.00 18.42 -15.00
N GLY A 2 6.03 18.46 -14.11
CA GLY A 2 6.15 19.15 -12.85
C GLY A 2 6.77 18.36 -11.73
N LYS A 3 6.91 18.99 -10.57
CA LYS A 3 7.35 18.39 -9.31
C LYS A 3 6.64 17.07 -8.98
N LYS A 4 5.33 16.97 -9.28
CA LYS A 4 4.53 15.76 -9.01
C LYS A 4 5.03 14.54 -9.77
N SER A 5 5.44 14.70 -11.03
CA SER A 5 5.97 13.61 -11.86
C SER A 5 7.28 13.08 -11.29
N LEU A 6 8.17 13.97 -10.86
CA LEU A 6 9.44 13.58 -10.25
C LEU A 6 9.22 12.88 -8.90
N GLN A 7 8.36 13.43 -8.06
CA GLN A 7 8.00 12.82 -6.78
C GLN A 7 7.43 11.42 -6.95
N LEU A 8 6.53 11.25 -7.93
CA LEU A 8 5.92 9.96 -8.26
C LEU A 8 6.98 8.94 -8.65
N GLN A 9 7.91 9.34 -9.53
CA GLN A 9 9.00 8.48 -9.97
C GLN A 9 9.93 8.07 -8.81
N GLN A 10 10.29 9.02 -7.97
CA GLN A 10 11.13 8.77 -6.81
C GLN A 10 10.47 7.81 -5.82
N LEU A 11 9.18 8.00 -5.57
CA LEU A 11 8.44 7.13 -4.67
C LEU A 11 8.26 5.73 -5.25
N ASN A 12 7.93 5.62 -6.54
CA ASN A 12 7.87 4.33 -7.23
C ASN A 12 9.19 3.56 -7.12
N ASN A 13 10.32 4.24 -7.30
CA ASN A 13 11.64 3.62 -7.21
C ASN A 13 11.89 3.06 -5.80
N LYS A 14 11.51 3.78 -4.76
CA LYS A 14 11.61 3.30 -3.38
C LYS A 14 10.71 2.09 -3.14
N MET A 15 9.46 2.15 -3.58
CA MET A 15 8.47 1.09 -3.38
C MET A 15 8.82 -0.18 -4.18
N TRP A 16 9.46 -0.02 -5.33
CA TRP A 16 9.85 -1.14 -6.17
C TRP A 16 10.76 -2.14 -5.45
N HIS A 17 11.66 -1.66 -4.58
CA HIS A 17 12.54 -2.52 -3.81
C HIS A 17 11.80 -3.46 -2.85
N PHE A 18 10.58 -3.10 -2.47
CA PHE A 18 9.73 -3.90 -1.58
C PHE A 18 8.82 -4.87 -2.34
N ALA A 19 8.79 -4.84 -3.66
CA ALA A 19 7.88 -5.65 -4.47
C ALA A 19 8.07 -7.15 -4.24
N THR A 20 9.30 -7.62 -4.07
CA THR A 20 9.61 -9.01 -3.78
C THR A 20 9.10 -9.46 -2.40
N LEU A 21 9.00 -8.53 -1.46
CA LEU A 21 8.52 -8.80 -0.10
C LEU A 21 7.02 -9.12 -0.06
N LYS A 22 6.28 -8.77 -1.10
CA LYS A 22 4.84 -9.08 -1.22
C LYS A 22 4.58 -10.59 -1.13
N GLN A 23 5.55 -11.41 -1.54
CA GLN A 23 5.45 -12.87 -1.51
C GLN A 23 5.88 -13.48 -0.18
N VAL A 24 6.46 -12.68 0.72
CA VAL A 24 6.90 -13.15 2.03
C VAL A 24 5.73 -13.11 2.99
N ALA A 25 5.33 -14.29 3.47
CA ALA A 25 4.27 -14.38 4.47
C ALA A 25 4.82 -14.02 5.85
N THR A 26 4.07 -13.20 6.58
CA THR A 26 4.38 -12.93 8.00
C THR A 26 4.21 -14.21 8.80
N PRO A 27 5.15 -14.54 9.72
CA PRO A 27 4.99 -15.70 10.57
C PRO A 27 3.65 -15.67 11.32
N PRO A 28 2.92 -16.79 11.44
CA PRO A 28 1.60 -16.81 12.10
C PRO A 28 1.62 -16.32 13.54
N THR A 29 2.74 -16.47 14.21
CA THR A 29 2.93 -16.02 15.61
C THR A 29 3.41 -14.58 15.73
N GLY A 30 3.67 -13.90 14.60
CA GLY A 30 4.38 -12.63 14.54
C GLY A 30 5.90 -12.82 14.43
N TRP A 31 6.59 -11.80 13.97
CA TRP A 31 8.05 -11.83 13.78
C TRP A 31 8.82 -11.96 15.08
N ILE A 32 8.42 -11.22 16.11
CA ILE A 32 9.13 -11.18 17.40
C ILE A 32 9.21 -12.57 18.02
N LYS A 33 8.07 -13.22 18.14
CA LYS A 33 8.01 -14.57 18.73
C LYS A 33 8.76 -15.58 17.85
N ALA A 34 8.58 -15.52 16.54
CA ALA A 34 9.26 -16.42 15.62
C ALA A 34 10.78 -16.29 15.71
N ILE A 35 11.31 -15.08 15.71
CA ILE A 35 12.75 -14.82 15.84
C ILE A 35 13.25 -15.29 17.21
N ARG A 36 12.57 -14.88 18.28
CA ARG A 36 12.95 -15.22 19.65
C ARG A 36 13.04 -16.74 19.84
N THR A 37 12.00 -17.48 19.45
CA THR A 37 11.96 -18.94 19.63
C THR A 37 13.00 -19.64 18.76
N THR A 38 13.21 -19.18 17.54
CA THR A 38 14.23 -19.74 16.64
C THR A 38 15.63 -19.56 17.20
N LEU A 39 15.89 -18.42 17.88
CA LEU A 39 17.17 -18.17 18.55
C LEU A 39 17.29 -18.90 19.90
N GLY A 40 16.27 -19.61 20.35
CA GLY A 40 16.25 -20.26 21.64
C GLY A 40 16.21 -19.28 22.83
N MET A 41 15.74 -18.06 22.58
CA MET A 41 15.67 -16.99 23.59
C MET A 41 14.36 -17.08 24.36
N SER A 42 14.42 -17.00 25.69
CA SER A 42 13.22 -16.94 26.52
C SER A 42 12.62 -15.52 26.53
N MET A 43 11.34 -15.43 26.89
CA MET A 43 10.68 -14.13 27.08
C MET A 43 11.39 -13.30 28.17
N GLN A 44 11.87 -13.96 29.22
CA GLN A 44 12.62 -13.30 30.29
C GLN A 44 13.93 -12.71 29.77
N GLN A 45 14.63 -13.44 28.91
CA GLN A 45 15.89 -12.97 28.32
C GLN A 45 15.66 -11.74 27.43
N LEU A 46 14.63 -11.77 26.59
CA LEU A 46 14.28 -10.61 25.77
C LEU A 46 13.83 -9.43 26.65
N GLY A 47 13.01 -9.70 27.65
CA GLY A 47 12.56 -8.69 28.60
C GLY A 47 13.74 -8.01 29.32
N ASN A 48 14.74 -8.77 29.71
CA ASN A 48 15.95 -8.23 30.36
C ASN A 48 16.71 -7.28 29.43
N LYS A 49 16.76 -7.58 28.14
CA LYS A 49 17.41 -6.69 27.15
C LYS A 49 16.69 -5.35 26.98
N LEU A 50 15.39 -5.33 27.25
CA LEU A 50 14.54 -4.14 27.13
C LEU A 50 14.20 -3.50 28.47
N ASN A 51 14.66 -4.06 29.56
CA ASN A 51 14.34 -3.64 30.94
C ASN A 51 12.83 -3.68 31.20
N ILE A 52 12.15 -4.70 30.70
CA ILE A 52 10.72 -4.93 30.91
C ILE A 52 10.49 -6.36 31.40
N SER A 53 9.29 -6.63 31.91
CA SER A 53 8.93 -7.94 32.47
C SER A 53 8.67 -8.98 31.37
N LYS A 54 8.75 -10.25 31.74
CA LYS A 54 8.32 -11.37 30.91
C LYS A 54 6.88 -11.19 30.44
N GLN A 55 5.99 -10.72 31.34
CA GLN A 55 4.59 -10.47 31.00
C GLN A 55 4.44 -9.39 29.95
N ALA A 56 5.26 -8.35 30.00
CA ALA A 56 5.28 -7.28 29.00
C ALA A 56 5.68 -7.82 27.63
N ILE A 57 6.63 -8.74 27.56
CA ILE A 57 7.01 -9.40 26.30
C ILE A 57 5.84 -10.21 25.74
N LEU A 58 5.15 -10.98 26.59
CA LEU A 58 3.97 -11.72 26.17
C LEU A 58 2.91 -10.81 25.55
N ASP A 59 2.64 -9.67 26.17
CA ASP A 59 1.69 -8.69 25.68
C ASP A 59 2.14 -8.08 24.34
N ILE A 60 3.42 -7.79 24.19
CA ILE A 60 4.02 -7.25 22.96
C ILE A 60 3.88 -8.25 21.81
N GLU A 61 4.21 -9.51 22.04
CA GLU A 61 4.10 -10.56 21.04
C GLU A 61 2.64 -10.75 20.59
N LYS A 62 1.70 -10.68 21.53
CA LYS A 62 0.28 -10.75 21.24
C LYS A 62 -0.20 -9.55 20.43
N ARG A 63 0.24 -8.33 20.76
CA ARG A 63 -0.09 -7.12 20.01
C ARG A 63 0.44 -7.18 18.59
N GLU A 64 1.64 -7.67 18.37
CA GLU A 64 2.18 -7.84 17.04
C GLU A 64 1.32 -8.81 16.23
N LYS A 65 1.00 -9.96 16.80
CA LYS A 65 0.16 -10.97 16.16
C LYS A 65 -1.20 -10.40 15.76
N ASP A 66 -1.81 -9.59 16.65
CA ASP A 66 -3.14 -9.02 16.45
C ASP A 66 -3.12 -7.70 15.64
N GLY A 67 -1.94 -7.18 15.30
CA GLY A 67 -1.79 -5.96 14.50
C GLY A 67 -1.89 -4.65 15.28
N PHE A 68 -1.72 -4.68 16.60
CA PHE A 68 -1.86 -3.49 17.47
C PHE A 68 -0.54 -2.93 17.99
N ILE A 69 0.60 -3.44 17.53
CA ILE A 69 1.89 -2.95 17.95
C ILE A 69 2.27 -1.66 17.21
N THR A 70 2.99 -0.77 17.89
CA THR A 70 3.49 0.46 17.25
C THR A 70 4.81 0.19 16.53
N ILE A 71 5.08 1.01 15.52
CA ILE A 71 6.37 0.98 14.81
C ILE A 71 7.51 1.29 15.78
N LYS A 72 7.28 2.22 16.71
CA LYS A 72 8.27 2.56 17.75
C LYS A 72 8.67 1.33 18.57
N SER A 73 7.69 0.57 19.04
CA SER A 73 7.93 -0.66 19.79
C SER A 73 8.67 -1.70 18.97
N LEU A 74 8.30 -1.87 17.69
CA LEU A 74 9.00 -2.78 16.80
C LEU A 74 10.47 -2.40 16.61
N LYS A 75 10.77 -1.11 16.49
CA LYS A 75 12.14 -0.62 16.35
C LYS A 75 12.97 -0.90 17.61
N GLU A 76 12.39 -0.69 18.78
CA GLU A 76 13.05 -0.96 20.05
C GLU A 76 13.39 -2.45 20.21
N ILE A 77 12.44 -3.31 19.85
CA ILE A 77 12.64 -4.76 19.90
C ILE A 77 13.68 -5.21 18.87
N ALA A 78 13.65 -4.67 17.68
CA ALA A 78 14.64 -4.98 16.66
C ALA A 78 16.06 -4.68 17.17
N ARG A 79 16.26 -3.54 17.82
CA ARG A 79 17.57 -3.19 18.43
C ARG A 79 17.99 -4.20 19.49
N ALA A 80 17.05 -4.62 20.35
CA ALA A 80 17.34 -5.61 21.39
C ALA A 80 17.71 -6.97 20.79
N LEU A 81 17.22 -7.28 19.61
CA LEU A 81 17.54 -8.51 18.87
C LEU A 81 18.75 -8.33 17.93
N ASP A 82 19.44 -7.19 18.01
CA ASP A 82 20.53 -6.84 17.10
C ASP A 82 20.11 -6.86 15.61
N MET A 83 18.94 -6.32 15.35
CA MET A 83 18.32 -6.27 14.03
C MET A 83 17.83 -4.87 13.72
N GLN A 84 17.44 -4.65 12.47
CA GLN A 84 16.82 -3.41 12.03
C GLN A 84 15.42 -3.70 11.50
N LEU A 85 14.43 -2.93 11.92
CA LEU A 85 13.10 -2.98 11.33
C LEU A 85 13.10 -2.32 9.97
N VAL A 86 12.57 -3.01 8.99
CA VAL A 86 12.34 -2.47 7.64
C VAL A 86 10.86 -2.62 7.33
N TYR A 87 10.24 -1.56 6.78
CA TYR A 87 8.83 -1.60 6.39
C TYR A 87 8.60 -0.72 5.15
N GLY A 88 7.52 -1.00 4.44
CA GLY A 88 7.15 -0.22 3.27
C GLY A 88 5.79 -0.62 2.74
N PHE A 89 5.32 0.10 1.73
CA PHE A 89 4.09 -0.21 1.03
C PHE A 89 4.41 -0.71 -0.36
N VAL A 90 3.65 -1.70 -0.81
CA VAL A 90 3.75 -2.25 -2.16
C VAL A 90 2.42 -2.02 -2.88
N PRO A 91 2.42 -1.33 -4.04
CA PRO A 91 1.18 -1.13 -4.78
C PRO A 91 0.60 -2.47 -5.24
N ASN A 92 -0.71 -2.68 -5.04
CA ASN A 92 -1.38 -3.89 -5.49
C ASN A 92 -1.35 -4.01 -7.02
N ASP A 93 -1.37 -2.88 -7.73
CA ASP A 93 -1.40 -2.83 -9.19
C ASP A 93 0.01 -2.77 -9.83
N GLY A 94 1.06 -2.96 -9.04
CA GLY A 94 2.45 -3.02 -9.50
C GLY A 94 3.21 -1.71 -9.40
N SER A 95 2.56 -0.57 -9.61
CA SER A 95 3.16 0.76 -9.48
C SER A 95 2.10 1.81 -9.14
N LEU A 96 2.56 2.97 -8.69
CA LEU A 96 1.65 4.10 -8.46
C LEU A 96 1.04 4.61 -9.77
N ASP A 97 1.80 4.55 -10.86
CA ASP A 97 1.29 4.92 -12.19
C ASP A 97 0.10 4.03 -12.59
N ALA A 98 0.22 2.73 -12.36
CA ALA A 98 -0.86 1.78 -12.63
C ALA A 98 -2.09 2.05 -11.77
N LEU A 99 -1.90 2.41 -10.50
CA LEU A 99 -2.99 2.80 -9.61
C LEU A 99 -3.71 4.05 -10.12
N ILE A 100 -2.95 5.08 -10.49
CA ILE A 100 -3.49 6.33 -11.03
C ILE A 100 -4.25 6.05 -12.32
N GLU A 101 -3.69 5.26 -13.23
CA GLU A 101 -4.33 4.90 -14.49
C GLU A 101 -5.65 4.17 -14.27
N LYS A 102 -5.67 3.20 -13.37
CA LYS A 102 -6.87 2.46 -13.01
C LYS A 102 -7.98 3.39 -12.50
N ARG A 103 -7.64 4.27 -11.56
CA ARG A 103 -8.60 5.23 -11.00
C ARG A 103 -9.07 6.25 -12.03
N ALA A 104 -8.16 6.75 -12.85
CA ALA A 104 -8.50 7.70 -13.91
C ALA A 104 -9.44 7.07 -14.93
N THR A 105 -9.21 5.80 -15.30
CA THR A 105 -10.07 5.06 -16.22
C THR A 105 -11.47 4.83 -15.62
N GLU A 106 -11.54 4.46 -14.35
CA GLU A 106 -12.81 4.28 -13.63
C GLU A 106 -13.62 5.58 -13.61
N LEU A 107 -12.99 6.70 -13.28
CA LEU A 107 -13.64 8.00 -13.24
C LEU A 107 -14.05 8.46 -14.63
N ALA A 108 -13.17 8.34 -15.63
CA ALA A 108 -13.46 8.67 -17.01
C ALA A 108 -14.65 7.86 -17.56
N THR A 109 -14.71 6.57 -17.23
CA THR A 109 -15.81 5.69 -17.62
C THR A 109 -17.14 6.21 -17.06
N LYS A 110 -17.18 6.57 -15.80
CA LYS A 110 -18.40 7.13 -15.19
C LYS A 110 -18.86 8.42 -15.89
N ILE A 111 -17.92 9.32 -16.17
CA ILE A 111 -18.20 10.60 -16.83
C ILE A 111 -18.73 10.38 -18.24
N VAL A 112 -18.05 9.57 -19.03
CA VAL A 112 -18.41 9.32 -20.44
C VAL A 112 -19.73 8.58 -20.55
N LEU A 113 -19.97 7.56 -19.73
CA LEU A 113 -21.22 6.80 -19.76
C LEU A 113 -22.42 7.65 -19.33
N ARG A 114 -22.23 8.56 -18.37
CA ARG A 114 -23.30 9.50 -17.98
C ARG A 114 -23.68 10.40 -19.16
N THR A 115 -22.70 10.96 -19.85
CA THR A 115 -22.92 11.78 -21.03
C THR A 115 -23.55 10.98 -22.16
N ASN A 116 -23.08 9.75 -22.42
CA ASN A 116 -23.63 8.87 -23.44
C ASN A 116 -25.08 8.50 -23.16
N ASN A 117 -25.45 8.22 -21.91
CA ASN A 117 -26.84 7.94 -21.54
C ASN A 117 -27.74 9.12 -21.82
N THR A 118 -27.29 10.34 -21.54
CA THR A 118 -28.02 11.57 -21.85
C THR A 118 -28.22 11.70 -23.39
N MET A 119 -27.17 11.41 -24.18
CA MET A 119 -27.25 11.45 -25.65
C MET A 119 -28.16 10.37 -26.23
N LYS A 120 -28.20 9.18 -25.64
CA LYS A 120 -29.13 8.11 -26.06
C LYS A 120 -30.59 8.49 -25.86
N LEU A 121 -30.90 9.21 -24.79
CA LEU A 121 -32.24 9.74 -24.57
C LEU A 121 -32.68 10.75 -25.66
N GLU A 122 -31.73 11.37 -26.35
CA GLU A 122 -31.92 12.32 -27.40
C GLU A 122 -31.76 11.69 -28.81
N ASP A 123 -31.73 10.35 -28.92
CA ASP A 123 -31.53 9.60 -30.18
C ASP A 123 -30.17 9.85 -30.85
N GLN A 124 -29.16 10.26 -30.09
CA GLN A 124 -27.83 10.53 -30.64
C GLN A 124 -26.79 9.49 -30.13
N GLY A 125 -27.12 8.19 -30.20
CA GLY A 125 -26.25 7.12 -29.74
C GLY A 125 -24.85 7.15 -30.33
N ILE A 126 -23.81 7.03 -29.44
CA ILE A 126 -22.41 6.97 -29.82
C ILE A 126 -22.01 5.50 -29.95
N THR A 127 -21.18 5.15 -30.96
CA THR A 127 -20.68 3.78 -31.14
C THR A 127 -19.75 3.37 -29.99
N ASN A 128 -19.65 2.05 -29.73
CA ASN A 128 -18.77 1.52 -28.69
C ASN A 128 -17.32 1.96 -28.88
N GLU A 129 -16.82 2.05 -30.09
CA GLU A 129 -15.47 2.50 -30.40
C GLU A 129 -15.24 3.96 -30.02
N ARG A 130 -16.22 4.82 -30.28
CA ARG A 130 -16.16 6.23 -29.86
C ARG A 130 -16.21 6.37 -28.35
N ILE A 131 -16.98 5.54 -27.66
CA ILE A 131 -17.05 5.52 -26.20
C ILE A 131 -15.69 5.15 -25.63
N LYS A 132 -15.05 4.09 -26.13
CA LYS A 132 -13.73 3.66 -25.69
C LYS A 132 -12.68 4.75 -25.90
N LYS A 133 -12.71 5.41 -27.05
CA LYS A 133 -11.80 6.52 -27.35
C LYS A 133 -12.02 7.71 -26.41
N ALA A 134 -13.28 8.07 -26.17
CA ALA A 134 -13.63 9.15 -25.26
C ALA A 134 -13.18 8.85 -23.82
N ILE A 135 -13.32 7.61 -23.37
CA ILE A 135 -12.86 7.17 -22.05
C ILE A 135 -11.34 7.32 -21.96
N LYS A 136 -10.61 6.86 -22.96
CA LYS A 136 -9.15 6.95 -22.98
C LYS A 136 -8.66 8.40 -22.95
N GLU A 137 -9.23 9.25 -23.78
CA GLU A 137 -8.89 10.68 -23.85
C GLU A 137 -9.17 11.36 -22.51
N ARG A 138 -10.33 11.09 -21.92
CA ARG A 138 -10.68 11.68 -20.62
C ARG A 138 -9.82 11.15 -19.50
N ALA A 139 -9.47 9.85 -19.52
CA ALA A 139 -8.57 9.25 -18.55
C ALA A 139 -7.18 9.89 -18.60
N ASP A 140 -6.65 10.14 -19.80
CA ASP A 140 -5.35 10.79 -19.97
C ASP A 140 -5.35 12.22 -19.41
N GLU A 141 -6.44 12.98 -19.62
CA GLU A 141 -6.61 14.29 -19.03
C GLU A 141 -6.61 14.23 -17.49
N ILE A 142 -7.37 13.29 -16.92
CA ILE A 142 -7.48 13.09 -15.47
C ILE A 142 -6.13 12.70 -14.87
N LYS A 143 -5.38 11.83 -15.54
CA LYS A 143 -4.03 11.43 -15.11
C LYS A 143 -3.09 12.62 -15.01
N ASN A 144 -3.14 13.51 -15.98
CA ASN A 144 -2.28 14.71 -16.01
C ASN A 144 -2.67 15.71 -14.94
N GLU A 145 -3.97 15.90 -14.72
CA GLU A 145 -4.49 16.87 -13.75
C GLU A 145 -4.44 16.35 -12.31
N MET A 146 -4.61 15.06 -12.11
CA MET A 146 -4.75 14.40 -10.80
C MET A 146 -5.68 15.17 -9.86
N PRO A 147 -6.96 15.34 -10.24
CA PRO A 147 -7.91 16.07 -9.40
C PRO A 147 -8.21 15.28 -8.12
N LYS A 148 -8.58 15.99 -7.06
CA LYS A 148 -8.88 15.33 -5.77
C LYS A 148 -10.00 14.30 -5.86
N ILE A 149 -10.99 14.54 -6.73
CA ILE A 149 -12.11 13.61 -6.96
C ILE A 149 -11.67 12.23 -7.44
N LEU A 150 -10.44 12.13 -7.95
CA LEU A 150 -9.87 10.86 -8.38
C LEU A 150 -9.87 9.83 -7.25
N TRP A 151 -9.77 10.27 -6.02
CA TRP A 151 -9.64 9.43 -4.84
C TRP A 151 -10.92 9.26 -4.01
N ASP A 152 -12.04 9.82 -4.48
CA ASP A 152 -13.34 9.71 -3.79
C ASP A 152 -14.01 8.34 -3.95
#